data_3ab8fb21a843ceadfc83e1f69245da1c
#
_entry.id   3ab8fb21a843ceadfc83e1f69245da1c
#
_cell.length_a   1.000
_cell.length_b   1.000
_cell.length_c   1.000
_cell.angle_alpha   90.00
_cell.angle_beta   90.00
_cell.angle_gamma   90.00
#
_symmetry.space_group_name_H-M   'P 1'
#
loop_
_entity.id
_entity.type
_entity.pdbx_description
1 polymer ?
#
loop_
_entity_poly.entity_id
_entity_poly.type
_entity_poly.pdbx_seq_one_letter_code
_entity_poly.pdbx_strand_id
1 'polypeptide(L)'
;MINKEHRAILLALGLLVLIGLAMSQDAEPLKQETMADDEPALDGTAFGPKACSGEPIWMLLAACDAVSTNLSRIETALIDASIALSKTGIDGPSAREVLSKLTLADSSVIDCITIDTDGIVREVEPESFEGVKGQSLKEQDQVNDTLASRLYSGFHFIKAVEGLYAIDSEMPVFDQNGSFIGTVSFMFNHSQFLGRVLAPFQPAGNSKIWVSKADDATILYETDPSQILLNKSSAMYQDYPELLGLFDRMSMERTGFGTYRFLDQSHGETIKKGCYWTTIPNEGTQMRIVLTQEL
;
A
#
# COMPACT_ATOMS: atom_id res chain seq x y z
N MET A 1 8.89 -4.75 41.48
CA MET A 1 9.39 -6.15 41.38
C MET A 1 9.39 -6.50 39.90
N ILE A 2 10.53 -6.46 39.25
CA ILE A 2 10.67 -6.73 37.81
C ILE A 2 10.56 -8.25 37.61
N ASN A 3 9.67 -8.64 36.71
CA ASN A 3 9.34 -10.03 36.42
C ASN A 3 10.58 -10.77 35.87
N LYS A 4 10.73 -12.07 36.20
CA LYS A 4 11.90 -12.90 35.84
C LYS A 4 12.15 -12.97 34.32
N GLU A 5 11.13 -12.80 33.48
CA GLU A 5 11.24 -12.82 32.02
C GLU A 5 11.96 -11.59 31.44
N HIS A 6 11.80 -10.43 32.05
CA HIS A 6 12.53 -9.20 31.64
C HIS A 6 14.04 -9.25 31.97
N ARG A 7 14.43 -10.05 32.94
CA ARG A 7 15.87 -10.27 33.26
C ARG A 7 16.57 -11.15 32.23
N ALA A 8 15.85 -12.09 31.60
CA ALA A 8 16.41 -12.97 30.58
C ALA A 8 16.70 -12.21 29.26
N ILE A 9 15.84 -11.27 28.89
CA ILE A 9 15.99 -10.47 27.67
C ILE A 9 17.15 -9.46 27.81
N LEU A 10 17.30 -8.82 28.96
CA LEU A 10 18.42 -7.90 29.23
C LEU A 10 19.78 -8.59 29.29
N LEU A 11 19.84 -9.84 29.76
CA LEU A 11 21.07 -10.65 29.78
C LEU A 11 21.47 -11.12 28.36
N ALA A 12 20.50 -11.42 27.50
CA ALA A 12 20.76 -11.83 26.12
C ALA A 12 21.30 -10.67 25.25
N LEU A 13 20.80 -9.45 25.44
CA LEU A 13 21.29 -8.25 24.76
C LEU A 13 22.69 -7.82 25.24
N GLY A 14 23.00 -7.98 26.54
CA GLY A 14 24.32 -7.68 27.08
C GLY A 14 25.41 -8.65 26.60
N LEU A 15 25.05 -9.91 26.35
CA LEU A 15 25.99 -10.93 25.85
C LEU A 15 26.36 -10.75 24.38
N LEU A 16 25.43 -10.27 23.55
CA LEU A 16 25.68 -9.98 22.14
C LEU A 16 26.64 -8.80 21.92
N VAL A 17 26.60 -7.78 22.79
CA VAL A 17 27.51 -6.63 22.74
C VAL A 17 28.95 -7.04 23.17
N LEU A 18 29.09 -7.96 24.13
CA LEU A 18 30.39 -8.46 24.60
C LEU A 18 31.08 -9.39 23.60
N ILE A 19 30.33 -10.16 22.81
CA ILE A 19 30.90 -11.03 21.75
C ILE A 19 31.38 -10.19 20.55
N GLY A 20 30.72 -9.07 20.25
CA GLY A 20 31.15 -8.14 19.19
C GLY A 20 32.46 -7.39 19.51
N LEU A 21 32.80 -7.20 20.79
CA LEU A 21 34.04 -6.51 21.22
C LEU A 21 35.24 -7.45 21.37
N ALA A 22 35.04 -8.77 21.48
CA ALA A 22 36.12 -9.74 21.65
C ALA A 22 36.75 -10.25 20.34
N MET A 23 36.17 -9.94 19.16
CA MET A 23 36.68 -10.38 17.84
C MET A 23 37.50 -9.31 17.07
N SER A 24 37.82 -8.20 17.72
CA SER A 24 38.47 -7.03 17.07
C SER A 24 40.01 -6.88 17.38
N GLN A 25 40.68 -7.85 17.95
CA GLN A 25 42.07 -7.65 18.40
C GLN A 25 43.14 -8.56 17.79
N ASP A 26 42.90 -9.34 16.77
CA ASP A 26 43.95 -10.09 16.06
C ASP A 26 43.73 -10.03 14.55
N ALA A 27 44.10 -8.90 13.91
CA ALA A 27 44.27 -8.83 12.47
C ALA A 27 45.68 -8.22 12.17
N GLU A 28 46.61 -9.06 11.74
CA GLU A 28 47.88 -8.61 11.15
C GLU A 28 47.64 -7.77 9.89
N PRO A 29 48.51 -6.78 9.59
CA PRO A 29 48.34 -5.92 8.42
C PRO A 29 48.69 -6.68 7.13
N LEU A 30 47.66 -6.90 6.29
CA LEU A 30 47.85 -7.37 4.91
C LEU A 30 48.55 -6.30 4.08
N LYS A 31 49.62 -6.72 3.40
CA LYS A 31 50.40 -5.92 2.46
C LYS A 31 49.51 -5.40 1.34
N GLN A 32 49.56 -4.09 1.11
CA GLN A 32 49.00 -3.41 -0.05
C GLN A 32 49.76 -3.83 -1.31
N GLU A 33 49.17 -4.69 -2.14
CA GLU A 33 49.54 -4.78 -3.56
C GLU A 33 48.73 -3.72 -4.32
N THR A 34 49.43 -2.76 -4.88
CA THR A 34 48.90 -1.78 -5.81
C THR A 34 48.53 -2.47 -7.10
N MET A 35 47.23 -2.71 -7.29
CA MET A 35 46.68 -2.99 -8.62
C MET A 35 46.19 -1.69 -9.23
N ALA A 36 46.65 -1.45 -10.46
CA ALA A 36 46.38 -0.27 -11.25
C ALA A 36 44.88 -0.06 -11.52
N ASP A 37 44.53 1.22 -11.50
CA ASP A 37 43.24 1.78 -11.84
C ASP A 37 42.72 1.36 -13.23
N ASP A 38 41.65 0.56 -13.27
CA ASP A 38 40.70 0.51 -14.37
C ASP A 38 39.31 0.29 -13.74
N GLU A 39 38.81 1.26 -12.97
CA GLU A 39 37.39 1.34 -12.66
C GLU A 39 36.68 2.00 -13.86
N PRO A 40 35.74 1.29 -14.53
CA PRO A 40 34.84 1.99 -15.42
C PRO A 40 33.96 2.90 -14.55
N ALA A 41 34.04 4.21 -14.82
CA ALA A 41 33.21 5.22 -14.21
C ALA A 41 31.72 4.76 -14.28
N LEU A 42 31.15 4.44 -13.12
CA LEU A 42 29.70 4.29 -12.99
C LEU A 42 29.09 5.66 -13.27
N ASP A 43 28.72 5.85 -14.54
CA ASP A 43 27.90 6.96 -14.98
C ASP A 43 26.60 6.91 -14.16
N GLY A 44 26.43 7.91 -13.29
CA GLY A 44 25.27 8.07 -12.42
C GLY A 44 24.01 8.43 -13.18
N THR A 45 23.73 7.76 -14.29
CA THR A 45 22.44 7.84 -14.96
C THR A 45 21.44 7.07 -14.13
N ALA A 46 20.56 7.85 -13.49
CA ALA A 46 19.36 7.37 -12.83
C ALA A 46 18.74 6.23 -13.63
N PHE A 47 18.44 5.12 -12.95
CA PHE A 47 17.62 4.03 -13.48
C PHE A 47 16.21 4.61 -13.79
N GLY A 48 16.10 5.27 -14.91
CA GLY A 48 14.83 5.67 -15.48
C GLY A 48 14.16 4.44 -16.14
N PRO A 49 12.84 4.41 -16.24
CA PRO A 49 12.05 3.26 -16.70
C PRO A 49 12.30 2.81 -18.15
N LYS A 50 13.29 3.36 -18.84
CA LYS A 50 13.68 2.97 -20.21
C LYS A 50 14.40 1.62 -20.35
N ALA A 51 14.82 0.98 -19.24
CA ALA A 51 15.59 -0.26 -19.28
C ALA A 51 14.72 -1.54 -19.27
N CYS A 52 13.39 -1.44 -19.12
CA CYS A 52 12.51 -2.61 -19.01
C CYS A 52 11.74 -2.93 -20.31
N SER A 53 12.38 -2.79 -21.46
CA SER A 53 11.74 -3.06 -22.77
C SER A 53 11.72 -4.53 -23.18
N GLY A 54 11.91 -5.49 -22.28
CA GLY A 54 12.17 -6.87 -22.66
C GLY A 54 11.08 -7.89 -22.36
N GLU A 55 10.49 -7.90 -21.18
CA GLU A 55 9.51 -8.94 -20.84
C GLU A 55 8.35 -8.40 -19.97
N PRO A 56 7.10 -8.83 -20.26
CA PRO A 56 5.89 -8.41 -19.50
C PRO A 56 6.01 -8.60 -17.99
N ILE A 57 6.73 -9.66 -17.56
CA ILE A 57 6.90 -10.01 -16.15
C ILE A 57 7.72 -8.95 -15.41
N TRP A 58 8.81 -8.44 -16.03
CA TRP A 58 9.63 -7.40 -15.40
C TRP A 58 8.88 -6.09 -15.23
N MET A 59 8.05 -5.74 -16.22
CA MET A 59 7.17 -4.56 -16.15
C MET A 59 6.15 -4.71 -15.02
N LEU A 60 5.51 -5.88 -14.91
CA LEU A 60 4.56 -6.19 -13.86
C LEU A 60 5.20 -6.09 -12.47
N LEU A 61 6.40 -6.68 -12.29
CA LEU A 61 7.12 -6.64 -11.02
C LEU A 61 7.56 -5.22 -10.65
N ALA A 62 8.07 -4.44 -11.61
CA ALA A 62 8.45 -3.04 -11.39
C ALA A 62 7.25 -2.16 -11.04
N ALA A 63 6.11 -2.37 -11.70
CA ALA A 63 4.85 -1.69 -11.37
C ALA A 63 4.35 -2.06 -9.97
N CYS A 64 4.43 -3.35 -9.60
CA CYS A 64 4.07 -3.83 -8.26
C CYS A 64 4.95 -3.18 -7.18
N ASP A 65 6.26 -3.14 -7.39
CA ASP A 65 7.23 -2.51 -6.47
C ASP A 65 6.96 -1.01 -6.32
N ALA A 66 6.65 -0.31 -7.41
CA ALA A 66 6.30 1.11 -7.37
C ALA A 66 5.05 1.36 -6.52
N VAL A 67 4.00 0.53 -6.66
CA VAL A 67 2.79 0.66 -5.82
C VAL A 67 3.13 0.39 -4.36
N SER A 68 3.82 -0.69 -4.06
CA SER A 68 4.23 -1.06 -2.70
C SER A 68 5.07 0.05 -2.05
N THR A 69 6.04 0.61 -2.78
CA THR A 69 6.88 1.71 -2.29
C THR A 69 6.07 2.97 -1.96
N ASN A 70 5.06 3.31 -2.78
CA ASN A 70 4.22 4.48 -2.51
C ASN A 70 3.26 4.23 -1.33
N LEU A 71 2.72 3.01 -1.16
CA LEU A 71 1.95 2.63 0.03
C LEU A 71 2.80 2.73 1.30
N SER A 72 4.04 2.23 1.28
CA SER A 72 4.97 2.33 2.42
C SER A 72 5.33 3.76 2.81
N ARG A 73 5.29 4.72 1.86
CA ARG A 73 5.46 6.15 2.18
C ARG A 73 4.26 6.68 2.98
N ILE A 74 3.04 6.30 2.61
CA ILE A 74 1.82 6.67 3.36
C ILE A 74 1.88 6.06 4.76
N GLU A 75 2.23 4.79 4.88
CA GLU A 75 2.40 4.10 6.17
C GLU A 75 3.42 4.81 7.06
N THR A 76 4.58 5.20 6.51
CA THR A 76 5.60 5.96 7.23
C THR A 76 5.04 7.30 7.73
N ALA A 77 4.28 8.02 6.89
CA ALA A 77 3.65 9.28 7.29
C ALA A 77 2.59 9.10 8.38
N LEU A 78 1.83 8.00 8.37
CA LEU A 78 0.89 7.62 9.43
C LEU A 78 1.62 7.33 10.75
N ILE A 79 2.75 6.61 10.71
CA ILE A 79 3.59 6.37 11.89
C ILE A 79 4.07 7.70 12.47
N ASP A 80 4.61 8.60 11.65
CA ASP A 80 5.08 9.91 12.09
C ASP A 80 3.96 10.75 12.70
N ALA A 81 2.76 10.71 12.10
CA ALA A 81 1.56 11.37 12.62
C ALA A 81 1.14 10.79 13.98
N SER A 82 1.11 9.45 14.12
CA SER A 82 0.80 8.79 15.38
C SER A 82 1.79 9.19 16.49
N ILE A 83 3.10 9.24 16.19
CA ILE A 83 4.13 9.70 17.12
C ILE A 83 3.95 11.18 17.50
N ALA A 84 3.56 12.04 16.56
CA ALA A 84 3.30 13.44 16.83
C ALA A 84 2.05 13.59 17.74
N LEU A 85 0.97 12.89 17.42
CA LEU A 85 -0.28 12.87 18.19
C LEU A 85 -0.11 12.29 19.60
N SER A 86 0.87 11.41 19.81
CA SER A 86 1.19 10.93 21.17
C SER A 86 1.60 12.06 22.13
N LYS A 87 2.08 13.17 21.58
CA LYS A 87 2.54 14.35 22.33
C LYS A 87 1.48 15.44 22.44
N THR A 88 0.68 15.61 21.39
CA THR A 88 -0.32 16.69 21.29
C THR A 88 -1.72 16.26 21.70
N GLY A 89 -2.00 14.97 21.76
CA GLY A 89 -3.36 14.42 21.80
C GLY A 89 -3.99 14.35 20.40
N ILE A 90 -5.20 13.81 20.35
CA ILE A 90 -5.95 13.55 19.12
C ILE A 90 -7.05 14.59 18.84
N ASP A 91 -7.12 15.66 19.63
CA ASP A 91 -8.16 16.69 19.55
C ASP A 91 -7.54 18.09 19.59
N GLY A 92 -8.24 19.07 18.99
CA GLY A 92 -7.87 20.47 19.01
C GLY A 92 -6.83 20.90 17.97
N PRO A 93 -6.41 22.18 18.01
CA PRO A 93 -5.61 22.80 16.95
C PRO A 93 -4.28 22.10 16.66
N SER A 94 -3.63 21.55 17.70
CA SER A 94 -2.34 20.86 17.55
C SER A 94 -2.50 19.51 16.84
N ALA A 95 -3.59 18.77 17.08
CA ALA A 95 -3.90 17.56 16.34
C ALA A 95 -4.21 17.88 14.88
N ARG A 96 -4.98 18.95 14.63
CA ARG A 96 -5.29 19.45 13.30
C ARG A 96 -4.03 19.82 12.50
N GLU A 97 -3.03 20.44 13.14
CA GLU A 97 -1.75 20.72 12.49
C GLU A 97 -1.00 19.44 12.06
N VAL A 98 -1.08 18.38 12.87
CA VAL A 98 -0.50 17.08 12.50
C VAL A 98 -1.22 16.50 11.29
N LEU A 99 -2.56 16.50 11.29
CA LEU A 99 -3.35 16.03 10.14
C LEU A 99 -3.07 16.83 8.88
N SER A 100 -2.95 18.16 8.97
CA SER A 100 -2.60 19.02 7.83
C SER A 100 -1.24 18.67 7.23
N LYS A 101 -0.27 18.23 8.03
CA LYS A 101 1.01 17.71 7.53
C LYS A 101 0.84 16.32 6.88
N LEU A 102 0.01 15.49 7.48
CA LEU A 102 -0.26 14.13 6.96
C LEU A 102 -0.92 14.19 5.58
N THR A 103 -1.80 15.17 5.30
CA THR A 103 -2.41 15.32 3.96
C THR A 103 -1.38 15.56 2.85
N LEU A 104 -0.15 15.96 3.17
CA LEU A 104 0.92 16.16 2.19
C LEU A 104 1.61 14.85 1.77
N ALA A 105 1.30 13.72 2.43
CA ALA A 105 1.92 12.44 2.14
C ALA A 105 1.63 11.94 0.71
N ASP A 106 0.40 12.21 0.21
CA ASP A 106 0.02 11.87 -1.15
C ASP A 106 -1.04 12.82 -1.71
N SER A 107 -0.92 13.15 -2.99
CA SER A 107 -1.85 14.07 -3.67
C SER A 107 -3.24 13.49 -3.96
N SER A 108 -3.43 12.18 -3.78
CA SER A 108 -4.73 11.51 -3.91
C SER A 108 -5.53 11.48 -2.61
N VAL A 109 -5.02 12.11 -1.54
CA VAL A 109 -5.68 12.19 -0.23
C VAL A 109 -7.10 12.74 -0.38
N ILE A 110 -8.04 12.11 0.31
CA ILE A 110 -9.41 12.59 0.49
C ILE A 110 -9.46 13.32 1.82
N ASP A 111 -9.20 12.61 2.92
CA ASP A 111 -9.08 13.21 4.23
C ASP A 111 -8.06 12.48 5.13
N CYS A 112 -7.73 13.14 6.22
CA CYS A 112 -7.03 12.57 7.37
C CYS A 112 -7.84 12.92 8.60
N ILE A 113 -8.10 11.94 9.46
CA ILE A 113 -8.92 12.13 10.66
C ILE A 113 -8.26 11.53 11.89
N THR A 114 -8.64 12.02 13.07
CA THR A 114 -8.42 11.32 14.33
C THR A 114 -9.73 10.78 14.88
N ILE A 115 -9.69 9.59 15.45
CA ILE A 115 -10.85 8.90 16.01
C ILE A 115 -10.53 8.52 17.46
N ASP A 116 -11.45 8.77 18.41
CA ASP A 116 -11.24 8.39 19.79
C ASP A 116 -11.54 6.91 20.05
N THR A 117 -11.36 6.49 21.30
CA THR A 117 -11.59 5.12 21.77
C THR A 117 -13.05 4.66 21.68
N ASP A 118 -14.00 5.58 21.52
CA ASP A 118 -15.42 5.30 21.31
C ASP A 118 -15.79 5.23 19.83
N GLY A 119 -14.82 5.48 18.93
CA GLY A 119 -15.01 5.49 17.48
C GLY A 119 -15.56 6.80 16.94
N ILE A 120 -15.44 7.90 17.70
CA ILE A 120 -15.93 9.23 17.31
C ILE A 120 -14.82 10.04 16.68
N VAL A 121 -15.07 10.64 15.50
CA VAL A 121 -14.14 11.55 14.83
C VAL A 121 -13.92 12.81 15.68
N ARG A 122 -12.66 13.13 15.98
CA ARG A 122 -12.26 14.28 16.79
C ARG A 122 -11.75 15.44 15.97
N GLU A 123 -10.85 15.18 15.02
CA GLU A 123 -10.34 16.19 14.10
C GLU A 123 -10.32 15.64 12.67
N VAL A 124 -10.37 16.55 11.68
CA VAL A 124 -10.37 16.23 10.26
C VAL A 124 -9.62 17.29 9.45
N GLU A 125 -8.87 16.86 8.46
CA GLU A 125 -8.27 17.69 7.42
C GLU A 125 -8.42 17.00 6.05
N PRO A 126 -8.69 17.74 4.95
CA PRO A 126 -8.90 19.20 4.89
C PRO A 126 -10.27 19.63 5.45
N GLU A 127 -10.40 20.93 5.75
CA GLU A 127 -11.61 21.55 6.33
C GLU A 127 -12.88 21.27 5.53
N SER A 128 -12.77 21.00 4.23
CA SER A 128 -13.92 20.62 3.38
C SER A 128 -14.66 19.37 3.86
N PHE A 129 -14.03 18.54 4.69
CA PHE A 129 -14.61 17.34 5.29
C PHE A 129 -14.99 17.52 6.76
N GLU A 130 -15.02 18.75 7.30
CA GLU A 130 -15.36 19.02 8.71
C GLU A 130 -16.74 18.47 9.11
N GLY A 131 -17.62 18.21 8.15
CA GLY A 131 -18.92 17.60 8.38
C GLY A 131 -18.89 16.19 8.96
N VAL A 132 -17.77 15.46 8.92
CA VAL A 132 -17.62 14.14 9.56
C VAL A 132 -17.21 14.25 11.02
N LYS A 133 -16.77 15.39 11.50
CA LYS A 133 -16.37 15.62 12.91
C LYS A 133 -17.56 15.34 13.83
N GLY A 134 -17.33 14.55 14.86
CA GLY A 134 -18.34 14.11 15.81
C GLY A 134 -19.20 12.92 15.36
N GLN A 135 -19.02 12.44 14.12
CA GLN A 135 -19.68 11.21 13.68
C GLN A 135 -19.00 9.97 14.24
N SER A 136 -19.77 8.88 14.41
CA SER A 136 -19.21 7.58 14.79
C SER A 136 -18.86 6.77 13.55
N LEU A 137 -17.63 6.27 13.49
CA LEU A 137 -17.13 5.35 12.46
C LEU A 137 -16.97 3.93 12.99
N LYS A 138 -17.48 3.63 14.18
CA LYS A 138 -17.31 2.34 14.86
C LYS A 138 -17.91 1.15 14.07
N GLU A 139 -18.82 1.41 13.14
CA GLU A 139 -19.42 0.37 12.29
C GLU A 139 -18.56 0.05 11.05
N GLN A 140 -17.48 0.81 10.80
CA GLN A 140 -16.52 0.48 9.76
C GLN A 140 -15.55 -0.58 10.28
N ASP A 141 -15.42 -1.68 9.56
CA ASP A 141 -14.67 -2.86 10.01
C ASP A 141 -13.22 -2.52 10.38
N GLN A 142 -12.49 -1.77 9.54
CA GLN A 142 -11.10 -1.39 9.78
C GLN A 142 -10.93 -0.50 11.03
N VAL A 143 -11.89 0.41 11.27
CA VAL A 143 -11.89 1.25 12.49
C VAL A 143 -12.13 0.39 13.71
N ASN A 144 -13.18 -0.45 13.69
CA ASN A 144 -13.51 -1.33 14.81
C ASN A 144 -12.38 -2.30 15.12
N ASP A 145 -11.75 -2.87 14.10
CA ASP A 145 -10.64 -3.80 14.26
C ASP A 145 -9.41 -3.13 14.87
N THR A 146 -9.06 -1.89 14.44
CA THR A 146 -7.96 -1.13 15.01
C THR A 146 -8.23 -0.69 16.44
N LEU A 147 -9.45 -0.25 16.75
CA LEU A 147 -9.84 0.09 18.12
C LEU A 147 -9.77 -1.11 19.07
N ALA A 148 -10.16 -2.31 18.60
CA ALA A 148 -10.16 -3.54 19.38
C ALA A 148 -8.74 -4.13 19.53
N SER A 149 -8.00 -4.25 18.44
CA SER A 149 -6.67 -4.88 18.41
C SER A 149 -5.56 -3.94 18.88
N ARG A 150 -5.73 -2.63 18.66
CA ARG A 150 -4.71 -1.59 18.85
C ARG A 150 -3.47 -1.81 17.97
N LEU A 151 -3.68 -2.41 16.81
CA LEU A 151 -2.66 -2.65 15.79
C LEU A 151 -2.97 -1.83 14.54
N TYR A 152 -1.97 -1.63 13.72
CA TYR A 152 -2.12 -1.05 12.39
C TYR A 152 -3.07 -1.89 11.53
N SER A 153 -4.01 -1.26 10.82
CA SER A 153 -5.01 -1.97 10.01
C SER A 153 -4.47 -2.49 8.68
N GLY A 154 -3.46 -1.85 8.12
CA GLY A 154 -3.12 -1.96 6.71
C GLY A 154 -4.02 -1.07 5.83
N PHE A 155 -4.06 -1.36 4.54
CA PHE A 155 -4.83 -0.59 3.54
C PHE A 155 -6.13 -1.32 3.18
N HIS A 156 -7.28 -0.72 3.51
CA HIS A 156 -8.61 -1.29 3.29
C HIS A 156 -9.35 -0.55 2.20
N PHE A 157 -9.87 -1.28 1.21
CA PHE A 157 -10.81 -0.70 0.26
C PHE A 157 -12.21 -0.66 0.89
N ILE A 158 -12.72 0.53 1.07
CA ILE A 158 -13.96 0.80 1.79
C ILE A 158 -14.95 1.62 0.97
N LYS A 159 -16.20 1.63 1.43
CA LYS A 159 -17.18 2.65 1.09
C LYS A 159 -17.32 3.57 2.29
N ALA A 160 -16.79 4.78 2.17
CA ALA A 160 -16.82 5.80 3.22
C ALA A 160 -18.27 6.25 3.54
N VAL A 161 -18.45 6.88 4.68
CA VAL A 161 -19.78 7.37 5.13
C VAL A 161 -20.36 8.42 4.18
N GLU A 162 -19.52 9.14 3.45
CA GLU A 162 -19.91 10.09 2.38
C GLU A 162 -20.36 9.38 1.10
N GLY A 163 -20.30 8.04 1.05
CA GLY A 163 -20.67 7.24 -0.11
C GLY A 163 -19.58 7.09 -1.16
N LEU A 164 -18.38 7.58 -0.89
CA LEU A 164 -17.20 7.45 -1.76
C LEU A 164 -16.55 6.06 -1.59
N TYR A 165 -15.99 5.54 -2.68
CA TYR A 165 -15.10 4.38 -2.61
C TYR A 165 -13.66 4.87 -2.53
N ALA A 166 -12.92 4.39 -1.53
CA ALA A 166 -11.58 4.84 -1.20
C ALA A 166 -10.72 3.69 -0.63
N ILE A 167 -9.44 3.94 -0.49
CA ILE A 167 -8.58 3.14 0.38
C ILE A 167 -8.34 3.95 1.65
N ASP A 168 -8.54 3.30 2.78
CA ASP A 168 -8.34 3.85 4.11
C ASP A 168 -7.30 3.03 4.88
N SER A 169 -6.60 3.68 5.79
CA SER A 169 -5.55 3.06 6.61
C SER A 169 -5.51 3.69 7.98
N GLU A 170 -5.60 2.85 9.03
CA GLU A 170 -5.71 3.25 10.43
C GLU A 170 -4.45 2.92 11.22
N MET A 171 -3.91 3.91 11.95
CA MET A 171 -2.78 3.73 12.84
C MET A 171 -3.19 4.05 14.29
N PRO A 172 -2.93 3.14 15.27
CA PRO A 172 -3.24 3.40 16.67
C PRO A 172 -2.36 4.53 17.23
N VAL A 173 -2.93 5.33 18.14
CA VAL A 173 -2.25 6.41 18.84
C VAL A 173 -2.24 6.11 20.34
N PHE A 174 -1.04 6.15 20.93
CA PHE A 174 -0.84 6.01 22.35
C PHE A 174 -0.26 7.31 22.92
N ASP A 175 -0.69 7.71 24.13
CA ASP A 175 -0.11 8.85 24.82
C ASP A 175 1.33 8.57 25.31
N GLN A 176 1.98 9.57 25.87
CA GLN A 176 3.35 9.46 26.41
C GLN A 176 3.47 8.47 27.59
N ASN A 177 2.36 8.07 28.20
CA ASN A 177 2.31 7.08 29.28
C ASN A 177 2.04 5.66 28.74
N GLY A 178 1.87 5.50 27.42
CA GLY A 178 1.52 4.25 26.76
C GLY A 178 0.03 3.89 26.84
N SER A 179 -0.85 4.83 27.21
CA SER A 179 -2.30 4.61 27.17
C SER A 179 -2.83 4.81 25.77
N PHE A 180 -3.64 3.88 25.29
CA PHE A 180 -4.31 4.00 24.00
C PHE A 180 -5.35 5.13 24.06
N ILE A 181 -5.26 6.12 23.18
CA ILE A 181 -6.12 7.31 23.16
C ILE A 181 -6.99 7.41 21.90
N GLY A 182 -6.78 6.54 20.93
CA GLY A 182 -7.54 6.51 19.67
C GLY A 182 -6.68 6.15 18.47
N THR A 183 -7.12 6.55 17.28
CA THR A 183 -6.43 6.27 16.01
C THR A 183 -6.24 7.53 15.18
N VAL A 184 -5.35 7.46 14.20
CA VAL A 184 -5.23 8.39 13.08
C VAL A 184 -5.42 7.64 11.78
N SER A 185 -6.23 8.19 10.87
CA SER A 185 -6.55 7.61 9.57
C SER A 185 -6.03 8.48 8.43
N PHE A 186 -5.74 7.83 7.30
CA PHE A 186 -5.43 8.44 6.01
C PHE A 186 -6.28 7.77 4.94
N MET A 187 -7.25 8.51 4.41
CA MET A 187 -8.13 8.05 3.34
C MET A 187 -7.75 8.68 2.01
N PHE A 188 -7.65 7.88 0.93
CA PHE A 188 -7.26 8.37 -0.39
C PHE A 188 -8.03 7.73 -1.53
N ASN A 189 -8.12 8.45 -2.65
CA ASN A 189 -8.76 7.96 -3.86
C ASN A 189 -7.89 6.90 -4.54
N HIS A 190 -8.35 5.65 -4.51
CA HIS A 190 -7.64 4.48 -5.03
C HIS A 190 -7.27 4.63 -6.51
N SER A 191 -8.21 5.11 -7.33
CA SER A 191 -8.03 5.22 -8.78
C SER A 191 -7.03 6.32 -9.15
N GLN A 192 -7.06 7.48 -8.47
CA GLN A 192 -6.08 8.56 -8.65
C GLN A 192 -4.68 8.12 -8.21
N PHE A 193 -4.58 7.50 -7.03
CA PHE A 193 -3.32 6.98 -6.51
C PHE A 193 -2.70 5.97 -7.48
N LEU A 194 -3.44 4.90 -7.81
CA LEU A 194 -2.95 3.85 -8.71
C LEU A 194 -2.67 4.39 -10.11
N GLY A 195 -3.52 5.29 -10.63
CA GLY A 195 -3.33 5.90 -11.94
C GLY A 195 -2.02 6.70 -12.03
N ARG A 196 -1.72 7.50 -11.02
CA ARG A 196 -0.48 8.27 -10.93
C ARG A 196 0.75 7.37 -10.81
N VAL A 197 0.70 6.36 -9.96
CA VAL A 197 1.82 5.45 -9.73
C VAL A 197 2.07 4.55 -10.94
N LEU A 198 1.02 4.08 -11.60
CA LEU A 198 1.12 3.13 -12.72
C LEU A 198 1.28 3.80 -14.08
N ALA A 199 1.07 5.11 -14.21
CA ALA A 199 1.22 5.83 -15.48
C ALA A 199 2.56 5.56 -16.20
N PRO A 200 3.73 5.52 -15.51
CA PRO A 200 5.02 5.26 -16.16
C PRO A 200 5.17 3.82 -16.69
N PHE A 201 4.34 2.90 -16.21
CA PHE A 201 4.41 1.46 -16.52
C PHE A 201 3.34 1.02 -17.50
N GLN A 202 2.45 1.93 -17.96
CA GLN A 202 1.44 1.55 -18.94
C GLN A 202 2.12 1.14 -20.26
N PRO A 203 1.92 -0.09 -20.72
CA PRO A 203 2.55 -0.58 -21.95
C PRO A 203 1.95 0.12 -23.16
N ALA A 204 2.71 0.12 -24.26
CA ALA A 204 2.20 0.61 -25.55
C ALA A 204 1.25 -0.41 -26.20
N GLY A 205 0.37 0.07 -27.08
CA GLY A 205 -0.55 -0.76 -27.85
C GLY A 205 -1.71 -1.32 -27.01
N ASN A 206 -2.09 -2.57 -27.28
CA ASN A 206 -3.26 -3.21 -26.67
C ASN A 206 -2.95 -3.95 -25.34
N SER A 207 -1.75 -3.75 -24.81
CA SER A 207 -1.40 -4.22 -23.46
C SER A 207 -1.85 -3.21 -22.41
N LYS A 208 -2.22 -3.68 -21.22
CA LYS A 208 -2.71 -2.84 -20.13
C LYS A 208 -2.23 -3.35 -18.78
N ILE A 209 -2.00 -2.42 -17.85
CA ILE A 209 -1.86 -2.72 -16.42
C ILE A 209 -3.10 -2.21 -15.69
N TRP A 210 -3.68 -3.07 -14.87
CA TRP A 210 -4.84 -2.77 -14.05
C TRP A 210 -4.71 -3.43 -12.66
N VAL A 211 -5.53 -3.00 -11.70
CA VAL A 211 -5.51 -3.50 -10.33
C VAL A 211 -6.93 -3.87 -9.89
N SER A 212 -7.07 -5.03 -9.24
CA SER A 212 -8.32 -5.46 -8.64
C SER A 212 -8.15 -5.95 -7.21
N LYS A 213 -9.27 -6.03 -6.49
CA LYS A 213 -9.36 -6.85 -5.27
C LYS A 213 -9.19 -8.32 -5.63
N ALA A 214 -8.66 -9.09 -4.69
CA ALA A 214 -8.46 -10.53 -4.90
C ALA A 214 -9.76 -11.33 -4.75
N ASP A 215 -10.62 -10.98 -3.80
CA ASP A 215 -11.79 -11.76 -3.37
C ASP A 215 -12.93 -11.78 -4.41
N ASP A 216 -13.32 -10.63 -4.91
CA ASP A 216 -14.45 -10.47 -5.83
C ASP A 216 -14.08 -9.88 -7.18
N ALA A 217 -12.77 -9.64 -7.43
CA ALA A 217 -12.21 -9.02 -8.62
C ALA A 217 -12.76 -7.59 -8.89
N THR A 218 -13.21 -6.87 -7.85
CA THR A 218 -13.56 -5.45 -8.01
C THR A 218 -12.38 -4.67 -8.58
N ILE A 219 -12.57 -4.03 -9.72
CA ILE A 219 -11.54 -3.24 -10.40
C ILE A 219 -11.29 -1.94 -9.63
N LEU A 220 -10.09 -1.79 -9.08
CA LEU A 220 -9.66 -0.60 -8.37
C LEU A 220 -9.03 0.44 -9.30
N TYR A 221 -8.41 -0.02 -10.38
CA TYR A 221 -7.81 0.83 -11.40
C TYR A 221 -7.78 0.14 -12.76
N GLU A 222 -8.20 0.85 -13.78
CA GLU A 222 -8.07 0.53 -15.20
C GLU A 222 -7.97 1.85 -15.99
N THR A 223 -7.32 1.83 -17.15
CA THR A 223 -7.22 2.99 -18.05
C THR A 223 -8.57 3.36 -18.68
N ASP A 224 -9.48 2.40 -18.78
CA ASP A 224 -10.89 2.63 -19.11
C ASP A 224 -11.70 2.87 -17.83
N PRO A 225 -12.11 4.13 -17.55
CA PRO A 225 -12.82 4.45 -16.31
C PRO A 225 -14.17 3.73 -16.17
N SER A 226 -14.79 3.28 -17.27
CA SER A 226 -16.08 2.57 -17.23
C SER A 226 -15.98 1.20 -16.55
N GLN A 227 -14.78 0.64 -16.42
CA GLN A 227 -14.54 -0.62 -15.75
C GLN A 227 -14.24 -0.49 -14.26
N ILE A 228 -13.92 0.72 -13.77
CA ILE A 228 -13.63 0.94 -12.35
C ILE A 228 -14.88 0.62 -11.52
N LEU A 229 -14.70 -0.12 -10.42
CA LEU A 229 -15.74 -0.64 -9.53
C LEU A 229 -16.60 -1.78 -10.10
N LEU A 230 -16.40 -2.18 -11.36
CA LEU A 230 -16.96 -3.46 -11.82
C LEU A 230 -16.26 -4.62 -11.11
N ASN A 231 -16.98 -5.71 -10.93
CA ASN A 231 -16.48 -6.94 -10.32
C ASN A 231 -16.90 -8.17 -11.13
N LYS A 232 -16.47 -9.36 -10.72
CA LYS A 232 -16.80 -10.61 -11.43
C LYS A 232 -18.28 -10.88 -11.63
N SER A 233 -19.17 -10.28 -10.83
CA SER A 233 -20.64 -10.42 -10.95
C SER A 233 -21.24 -9.40 -11.92
N SER A 234 -20.48 -8.45 -12.41
CA SER A 234 -20.97 -7.42 -13.33
C SER A 234 -21.38 -8.01 -14.68
N ALA A 235 -22.51 -7.53 -15.22
CA ALA A 235 -23.08 -8.05 -16.46
C ALA A 235 -22.09 -8.07 -17.64
N MET A 236 -21.20 -7.06 -17.70
CA MET A 236 -20.16 -6.96 -18.74
C MET A 236 -19.28 -8.22 -18.82
N TYR A 237 -19.02 -8.89 -17.71
CA TYR A 237 -18.09 -10.03 -17.68
C TYR A 237 -18.76 -11.39 -17.83
N GLN A 238 -20.11 -11.47 -17.77
CA GLN A 238 -20.84 -12.75 -17.75
C GLN A 238 -20.70 -13.54 -19.07
N ASP A 239 -20.45 -12.84 -20.18
CA ASP A 239 -20.26 -13.46 -21.49
C ASP A 239 -18.83 -13.99 -21.71
N TYR A 240 -17.92 -13.84 -20.71
CA TYR A 240 -16.50 -14.20 -20.82
C TYR A 240 -16.10 -15.26 -19.78
N PRO A 241 -16.50 -16.53 -19.94
CA PRO A 241 -16.26 -17.59 -18.94
C PRO A 241 -14.77 -17.84 -18.68
N GLU A 242 -13.89 -17.65 -19.69
CA GLU A 242 -12.43 -17.76 -19.51
C GLU A 242 -11.90 -16.65 -18.57
N LEU A 243 -12.42 -15.42 -18.67
CA LEU A 243 -12.06 -14.31 -17.79
C LEU A 243 -12.59 -14.54 -16.37
N LEU A 244 -13.82 -15.01 -16.22
CA LEU A 244 -14.39 -15.37 -14.92
C LEU A 244 -13.56 -16.45 -14.23
N GLY A 245 -13.13 -17.47 -14.98
CA GLY A 245 -12.21 -18.49 -14.46
C GLY A 245 -10.86 -17.93 -14.02
N LEU A 246 -10.35 -16.88 -14.66
CA LEU A 246 -9.14 -16.18 -14.24
C LEU A 246 -9.37 -15.38 -12.95
N PHE A 247 -10.51 -14.71 -12.81
CA PHE A 247 -10.86 -14.01 -11.56
C PHE A 247 -10.93 -14.98 -10.38
N ASP A 248 -11.51 -16.17 -10.56
CA ASP A 248 -11.55 -17.19 -9.53
C ASP A 248 -10.13 -17.69 -9.18
N ARG A 249 -9.24 -17.84 -10.15
CA ARG A 249 -7.83 -18.18 -9.88
C ARG A 249 -7.10 -17.06 -9.15
N MET A 250 -7.29 -15.80 -9.54
CA MET A 250 -6.67 -14.64 -8.89
C MET A 250 -7.12 -14.51 -7.43
N SER A 251 -8.32 -14.98 -7.06
CA SER A 251 -8.75 -14.98 -5.67
C SER A 251 -7.94 -15.97 -4.80
N MET A 252 -7.48 -17.07 -5.36
CA MET A 252 -6.77 -18.14 -4.67
C MET A 252 -5.25 -18.08 -4.86
N GLU A 253 -4.78 -17.65 -6.04
CA GLU A 253 -3.37 -17.66 -6.43
C GLU A 253 -2.76 -16.26 -6.27
N ARG A 254 -1.68 -16.15 -5.51
CA ARG A 254 -0.98 -14.87 -5.30
C ARG A 254 -0.31 -14.35 -6.56
N THR A 255 0.16 -15.26 -7.41
CA THR A 255 0.80 -14.97 -8.70
C THR A 255 0.36 -16.01 -9.72
N GLY A 256 0.28 -15.63 -10.97
CA GLY A 256 -0.07 -16.59 -12.00
C GLY A 256 -0.05 -16.03 -13.42
N PHE A 257 -0.40 -16.94 -14.34
CA PHE A 257 -0.59 -16.64 -15.75
C PHE A 257 -1.79 -17.42 -16.28
N GLY A 258 -2.51 -16.80 -17.22
CA GLY A 258 -3.57 -17.46 -17.95
C GLY A 258 -3.90 -16.74 -19.25
N THR A 259 -4.85 -17.27 -19.99
CA THR A 259 -5.32 -16.66 -21.25
C THR A 259 -6.85 -16.59 -21.25
N TYR A 260 -7.40 -15.58 -21.91
CA TYR A 260 -8.82 -15.43 -22.10
C TYR A 260 -9.13 -14.74 -23.42
N ARG A 261 -10.36 -14.88 -23.89
CA ARG A 261 -10.89 -14.14 -25.03
C ARG A 261 -11.79 -13.02 -24.54
N PHE A 262 -11.67 -11.87 -25.19
CA PHE A 262 -12.45 -10.69 -24.87
C PHE A 262 -12.81 -9.93 -26.16
N LEU A 263 -14.04 -9.40 -26.21
CA LEU A 263 -14.48 -8.61 -27.37
C LEU A 263 -13.81 -7.23 -27.33
N ASP A 264 -13.04 -6.91 -28.33
CA ASP A 264 -12.58 -5.55 -28.56
C ASP A 264 -13.75 -4.73 -29.13
N GLN A 265 -14.34 -3.89 -28.29
CA GLN A 265 -15.48 -3.06 -28.68
C GLN A 265 -15.13 -2.03 -29.77
N SER A 266 -13.84 -1.65 -29.91
CA SER A 266 -13.39 -0.68 -30.91
C SER A 266 -13.35 -1.27 -32.32
N HIS A 267 -13.10 -2.56 -32.43
CA HIS A 267 -12.99 -3.26 -33.72
C HIS A 267 -14.08 -4.32 -33.94
N GLY A 268 -14.85 -4.66 -32.92
CA GLY A 268 -15.89 -5.70 -33.00
C GLY A 268 -15.35 -7.12 -33.13
N GLU A 269 -14.05 -7.32 -32.84
CA GLU A 269 -13.36 -8.60 -32.99
C GLU A 269 -13.09 -9.23 -31.62
N THR A 270 -13.15 -10.57 -31.56
CA THR A 270 -12.74 -11.29 -30.35
C THR A 270 -11.25 -11.53 -30.38
N ILE A 271 -10.53 -10.91 -29.47
CA ILE A 271 -9.08 -11.02 -29.30
C ILE A 271 -8.73 -11.97 -28.17
N LYS A 272 -7.62 -12.70 -28.35
CA LYS A 272 -7.03 -13.52 -27.28
C LYS A 272 -5.99 -12.72 -26.52
N LYS A 273 -6.11 -12.70 -25.19
CA LYS A 273 -5.18 -12.00 -24.29
C LYS A 273 -4.46 -12.96 -23.36
N GLY A 274 -3.15 -12.72 -23.17
CA GLY A 274 -2.38 -13.26 -22.05
C GLY A 274 -2.55 -12.35 -20.84
N CYS A 275 -2.65 -12.96 -19.66
CA CYS A 275 -2.89 -12.28 -18.41
C CYS A 275 -1.89 -12.79 -17.37
N TYR A 276 -1.04 -11.88 -16.87
CA TYR A 276 -0.08 -12.13 -15.79
C TYR A 276 -0.52 -11.34 -14.57
N TRP A 277 -0.46 -11.94 -13.39
CA TRP A 277 -0.78 -11.23 -12.15
C TRP A 277 0.18 -11.54 -11.01
N THR A 278 0.28 -10.60 -10.10
CA THR A 278 0.94 -10.78 -8.80
C THR A 278 0.19 -10.00 -7.72
N THR A 279 0.51 -10.28 -6.46
CA THR A 279 -0.09 -9.62 -5.30
C THR A 279 0.73 -8.38 -4.94
N ILE A 280 0.06 -7.25 -4.74
CA ILE A 280 0.66 -6.07 -4.13
C ILE A 280 0.88 -6.37 -2.64
N PRO A 281 2.13 -6.34 -2.13
CA PRO A 281 2.41 -6.53 -0.71
C PRO A 281 1.74 -5.42 0.10
N ASN A 282 0.78 -5.81 0.93
CA ASN A 282 0.10 -4.91 1.86
C ASN A 282 -0.66 -5.74 2.89
N GLU A 283 -0.92 -5.17 4.07
CA GLU A 283 -1.91 -5.66 5.03
C GLU A 283 -3.29 -5.07 4.70
N GLY A 284 -4.38 -5.72 5.09
CA GLY A 284 -5.74 -5.31 4.78
C GLY A 284 -6.29 -5.92 3.48
N THR A 285 -6.90 -5.13 2.61
CA THR A 285 -7.49 -5.62 1.36
C THR A 285 -6.44 -6.19 0.42
N GLN A 286 -6.54 -7.47 0.11
CA GLN A 286 -5.63 -8.13 -0.83
C GLN A 286 -5.87 -7.63 -2.25
N MET A 287 -4.84 -7.09 -2.88
CA MET A 287 -4.91 -6.54 -4.24
C MET A 287 -4.05 -7.35 -5.21
N ARG A 288 -4.56 -7.52 -6.43
CA ARG A 288 -3.82 -8.09 -7.57
C ARG A 288 -3.50 -6.98 -8.56
N ILE A 289 -2.22 -6.85 -8.90
CA ILE A 289 -1.79 -6.08 -10.06
C ILE A 289 -1.67 -7.04 -11.24
N VAL A 290 -2.22 -6.64 -12.36
CA VAL A 290 -2.41 -7.50 -13.53
C VAL A 290 -1.87 -6.80 -14.77
N LEU A 291 -1.12 -7.51 -15.57
CA LEU A 291 -0.71 -7.08 -16.91
C LEU A 291 -1.37 -7.99 -17.95
N THR A 292 -2.08 -7.38 -18.88
CA THR A 292 -2.67 -8.08 -20.04
C THR A 292 -1.98 -7.67 -21.33
N GLN A 293 -1.81 -8.61 -22.26
CA GLN A 293 -1.29 -8.37 -23.60
C GLN A 293 -2.04 -9.21 -24.63
N GLU A 294 -2.15 -8.70 -25.85
CA GLU A 294 -2.62 -9.49 -26.99
C GLU A 294 -1.62 -10.60 -27.35
N LEU A 295 -2.15 -11.78 -27.79
CA LEU A 295 -1.39 -12.97 -28.17
C LEU A 295 -1.52 -13.27 -29.67
#